data_02a1ea8069676b6d7584133a5129a614
#
_entry.id   02a1ea8069676b6d7584133a5129a614
#
_cell.length_a   1.000
_cell.length_b   1.000
_cell.length_c   1.000
_cell.angle_alpha   90.00
_cell.angle_beta   90.00
_cell.angle_gamma   90.00
#
_symmetry.space_group_name_H-M   'P 1'
#
loop_
_entity.id
_entity.type
_entity.pdbx_description
1 polymer ?
#
loop_
_entity_poly.entity_id
_entity_poly.type
_entity_poly.pdbx_seq_one_letter_code
_entity_poly.pdbx_strand_id
1 'polypeptide(L)' 'MEINEKVLELKVKEAELKEQLAYYEAYPPVNNMGKWARQTAIDRISERLAKVQEKINFHDSIYLSNEIYKEWKKDVK' A
#
# COMPACT_ATOMS: atom_id res chain seq x y z
N MET A 1 10.52 14.55 15.44
CA MET A 1 10.39 13.41 14.52
C MET A 1 9.53 13.79 13.33
N GLU A 2 10.12 13.86 12.19
CA GLU A 2 9.37 14.24 10.99
C GLU A 2 8.60 13.05 10.45
N ILE A 3 7.28 13.19 10.41
CA ILE A 3 6.43 12.21 9.77
C ILE A 3 6.55 12.48 8.26
N ASN A 4 6.95 11.47 7.53
CA ASN A 4 7.04 11.58 6.08
C ASN A 4 5.62 11.65 5.50
N GLU A 5 5.22 12.83 5.04
CA GLU A 5 3.89 13.07 4.48
C GLU A 5 3.58 12.14 3.31
N LYS A 6 4.57 11.79 2.51
CA LYS A 6 4.39 10.86 1.39
C LYS A 6 3.99 9.48 1.88
N VAL A 7 4.60 8.99 2.95
CA VAL A 7 4.25 7.70 3.54
C VAL A 7 2.83 7.73 4.08
N LEU A 8 2.44 8.83 4.73
CA LEU A 8 1.08 9.00 5.22
C LEU A 8 0.06 8.98 4.09
N GLU A 9 0.32 9.70 3.01
CA GLU A 9 -0.52 9.70 1.82
C GLU A 9 -0.65 8.31 1.22
N LEU A 10 0.46 7.57 1.16
CA LEU A 10 0.47 6.21 0.63
C LEU A 10 -0.36 5.27 1.52
N LYS A 11 -0.27 5.42 2.84
CA LYS A 11 -1.06 4.62 3.77
C LYS A 11 -2.55 4.93 3.66
N VAL A 12 -2.92 6.18 3.43
CA VAL A 12 -4.31 6.57 3.18
C VAL A 12 -4.81 5.93 1.89
N LYS A 13 -4.02 5.97 0.82
CA LYS A 13 -4.37 5.31 -0.45
C LYS A 13 -4.51 3.81 -0.28
N GLU A 14 -3.62 3.20 0.50
CA GLU A 14 -3.71 1.77 0.81
C GLU A 14 -5.03 1.43 1.49
N ALA A 15 -5.41 2.20 2.50
CA ALA A 15 -6.66 1.99 3.21
C ALA A 15 -7.87 2.15 2.29
N GLU A 16 -7.88 3.17 1.44
CA GLU A 16 -8.94 3.40 0.47
C GLU A 16 -9.08 2.26 -0.52
N LEU A 17 -7.95 1.76 -1.03
CA LEU A 17 -7.94 0.65 -1.98
C LEU A 17 -8.43 -0.65 -1.33
N LYS A 18 -8.03 -0.90 -0.09
CA LYS A 18 -8.51 -2.05 0.68
C LYS A 18 -10.01 -1.98 0.93
N GLU A 19 -10.53 -0.79 1.20
CA GLU A 19 -11.95 -0.57 1.39
C GLU A 19 -12.73 -0.83 0.10
N GLN A 20 -12.24 -0.34 -1.03
CA GLN A 20 -12.84 -0.61 -2.34
C GLN A 20 -12.84 -2.09 -2.65
N LEU A 21 -11.75 -2.78 -2.37
CA LEU A 21 -11.63 -4.21 -2.60
C LEU A 21 -12.66 -4.98 -1.76
N ALA A 22 -12.78 -4.63 -0.48
CA ALA A 22 -13.76 -5.24 0.41
C ALA A 22 -15.19 -5.02 -0.08
N TYR A 23 -15.48 -3.85 -0.62
CA TYR A 23 -16.78 -3.55 -1.21
C TYR A 23 -17.11 -4.52 -2.36
N TYR A 24 -16.18 -4.71 -3.28
CA TYR A 24 -16.40 -5.63 -4.41
C TYR A 24 -16.52 -7.08 -3.97
N GLU A 25 -15.79 -7.47 -2.93
CA GLU A 25 -15.89 -8.83 -2.38
C GLU A 25 -17.21 -9.07 -1.68
N ALA A 26 -17.75 -8.03 -1.01
CA ALA A 26 -19.01 -8.15 -0.26
C ALA A 26 -20.24 -8.19 -1.17
N TYR A 27 -20.16 -7.64 -2.37
CA TYR A 27 -21.29 -7.54 -3.28
C TYR A 27 -21.04 -8.35 -4.54
N PRO A 28 -21.45 -9.65 -4.56
CA PRO A 28 -21.26 -10.49 -5.73
C PRO A 28 -22.14 -10.04 -6.90
N PRO A 29 -21.69 -10.22 -8.14
CA PRO A 29 -22.41 -9.80 -9.32
C PRO A 29 -23.63 -10.69 -9.60
N VAL A 30 -24.66 -10.12 -10.21
CA VAL A 30 -25.90 -10.82 -10.52
C VAL A 30 -25.85 -11.52 -11.88
N ASN A 31 -24.98 -11.09 -12.79
CA ASN A 31 -24.89 -11.65 -14.14
C ASN A 31 -23.43 -11.81 -14.59
N ASN A 32 -23.23 -12.48 -15.72
CA ASN A 32 -21.90 -12.75 -16.26
C ASN A 32 -21.11 -11.49 -16.61
N MET A 33 -21.81 -10.47 -17.10
CA MET A 33 -21.18 -9.20 -17.42
C MET A 33 -20.71 -8.48 -16.16
N GLY A 34 -21.52 -8.56 -15.11
CA GLY A 34 -21.14 -8.04 -13.79
C GLY A 34 -19.93 -8.78 -13.21
N LYS A 35 -19.84 -10.09 -13.42
CA LYS A 35 -18.71 -10.89 -12.98
C LYS A 35 -17.41 -10.43 -13.64
N TRP A 36 -17.45 -10.21 -14.95
CA TRP A 36 -16.27 -9.75 -15.70
C TRP A 36 -15.85 -8.35 -15.24
N ALA A 37 -16.80 -7.43 -15.14
CA ALA A 37 -16.53 -6.06 -14.69
C ALA A 37 -15.98 -6.03 -13.27
N ARG A 38 -16.56 -6.85 -12.39
CA ARG A 38 -16.10 -6.99 -11.01
C ARG A 38 -14.67 -7.51 -10.96
N GLN A 39 -14.37 -8.58 -11.68
CA GLN A 39 -13.03 -9.15 -11.69
C GLN A 39 -11.99 -8.17 -12.24
N THR A 40 -12.35 -7.44 -13.29
CA THR A 40 -11.47 -6.41 -13.86
C THR A 40 -11.20 -5.30 -12.82
N ALA A 41 -12.23 -4.86 -12.09
CA ALA A 41 -12.09 -3.85 -11.05
C ALA A 41 -11.19 -4.36 -9.91
N ILE A 42 -11.41 -5.60 -9.46
CA ILE A 42 -10.61 -6.22 -8.40
C ILE A 42 -9.15 -6.31 -8.84
N ASP A 43 -8.90 -6.75 -10.06
CA ASP A 43 -7.54 -6.89 -10.59
C ASP A 43 -6.83 -5.54 -10.64
N ARG A 44 -7.51 -4.49 -11.09
CA ARG A 44 -6.94 -3.14 -11.14
C ARG A 44 -6.65 -2.58 -9.76
N ILE A 45 -7.58 -2.78 -8.82
CA ILE A 45 -7.40 -2.31 -7.44
C ILE A 45 -6.26 -3.06 -6.78
N SER A 46 -6.20 -4.38 -6.96
CA SER A 46 -5.13 -5.22 -6.41
C SER A 46 -3.76 -4.81 -6.95
N GLU A 47 -3.68 -4.49 -8.24
CA GLU A 47 -2.44 -4.03 -8.86
C GLU A 47 -2.00 -2.69 -8.29
N ARG A 48 -2.93 -1.75 -8.13
CA ARG A 48 -2.64 -0.44 -7.52
C ARG A 48 -2.22 -0.59 -6.07
N LEU A 49 -2.90 -1.48 -5.34
CA LEU A 49 -2.58 -1.75 -3.94
C LEU A 49 -1.17 -2.32 -3.80
N ALA A 50 -0.80 -3.27 -4.67
CA ALA A 50 0.54 -3.84 -4.68
C ALA A 50 1.61 -2.77 -4.90
N LYS A 51 1.37 -1.84 -5.83
CA LYS A 51 2.30 -0.74 -6.11
C LYS A 51 2.42 0.21 -4.93
N VAL A 52 1.31 0.52 -4.27
CA VAL A 52 1.31 1.39 -3.09
C VAL A 52 2.06 0.72 -1.95
N GLN A 53 1.82 -0.56 -1.70
CA GLN A 53 2.51 -1.33 -0.66
C GLN A 53 4.01 -1.41 -0.93
N GLU A 54 4.41 -1.58 -2.18
CA GLU A 54 5.81 -1.59 -2.58
C GLU A 54 6.48 -0.25 -2.27
N LYS A 55 5.81 0.85 -2.56
CA LYS A 55 6.33 2.19 -2.25
C LYS A 55 6.45 2.42 -0.74
N ILE A 56 5.47 1.98 0.04
CA ILE A 56 5.51 2.08 1.49
C ILE A 56 6.70 1.30 2.03
N ASN A 57 6.88 0.05 1.59
CA ASN A 57 7.99 -0.80 2.01
C ASN A 57 9.34 -0.19 1.65
N PHE A 58 9.42 0.44 0.49
CA PHE A 58 10.65 1.13 0.06
C PHE A 58 10.99 2.28 1.01
N HIS A 59 10.03 3.11 1.37
CA HIS A 59 10.24 4.22 2.31
C HIS A 59 10.60 3.72 3.70
N ASP A 60 9.92 2.68 4.19
CA ASP A 60 10.21 2.08 5.48
C ASP A 60 11.62 1.48 5.50
N SER A 61 12.01 0.84 4.42
CA SER A 61 13.35 0.24 4.28
C SER A 61 14.45 1.32 4.34
N ILE A 62 14.25 2.44 3.66
CA ILE A 62 15.19 3.56 3.70
C ILE A 62 15.28 4.13 5.11
N TYR A 63 14.14 4.32 5.77
CA TYR A 63 14.10 4.85 7.12
C TYR A 63 14.88 3.95 8.09
N LEU A 64 14.63 2.65 8.03
CA LEU A 64 15.32 1.68 8.89
C LEU A 64 16.81 1.64 8.60
N SER A 65 17.20 1.70 7.34
CA SER A 65 18.62 1.72 6.96
C SER A 65 19.32 2.96 7.53
N ASN A 66 18.66 4.10 7.49
CA ASN A 66 19.21 5.34 8.04
C ASN A 66 19.33 5.28 9.56
N GLU A 67 18.36 4.69 10.26
CA GLU A 67 18.41 4.52 11.70
C GLU A 67 19.53 3.56 12.13
N ILE A 68 19.69 2.46 11.43
CA ILE A 68 20.77 1.50 11.68
C ILE A 68 22.13 2.17 11.45
N TYR A 69 22.26 2.93 10.38
CA TYR A 69 23.50 3.65 10.08
C TYR A 69 23.85 4.65 11.18
N LYS A 70 22.87 5.39 11.67
CA LYS A 70 23.08 6.36 12.76
C LYS A 70 23.58 5.69 14.03
N GLU A 71 22.98 4.57 14.41
CA GLU A 71 23.40 3.81 15.59
C GLU A 71 24.81 3.25 15.41
N TRP A 72 25.08 2.68 14.25
CA TRP A 72 26.40 2.15 13.93
C TRP A 72 27.45 3.25 14.01
N LYS A 73 27.14 4.43 13.50
CA LYS A 73 28.07 5.57 13.50
C LYS A 73 28.34 6.08 14.91
N LYS A 74 27.39 5.96 15.82
CA LYS A 74 27.59 6.33 17.23
C LYS A 74 28.58 5.41 17.93
N ASP A 75 28.57 4.14 17.60
CA ASP A 75 29.44 3.14 18.19
C ASP A 75 30.88 3.22 17.67
N VAL A 76 31.06 3.77 16.49
CA VAL A 76 32.36 3.93 15.85
C VAL A 76 32.87 5.34 16.13
N LYS A 77 33.49 5.52 17.23
CA LYS A 77 34.21 6.77 17.54
C LYS A 77 35.70 6.62 17.27
#